data_02e0eb2455bc217ece541b63568004ee
#
_entry.id   02e0eb2455bc217ece541b63568004ee
#
_cell.length_a   1.000
_cell.length_b   1.000
_cell.length_c   1.000
_cell.angle_alpha   90.00
_cell.angle_beta   90.00
_cell.angle_gamma   90.00
#
_symmetry.space_group_name_H-M   'P 1'
#
loop_
_entity.id
_entity.type
_entity.pdbx_description
1 polymer ?
#
loop_
_entity_poly.entity_id
_entity_poly.type
_entity_poly.pdbx_seq_one_letter_code
_entity_poly.pdbx_strand_id
1 'polypeptide(L)'
;MSELTMGSLFDGIGGFPLAAVRNGITPVWASEIEPFPIEVTKTHFPDMVHVGDITKLNGADLPPVDIICGGSPCQDLSIASCTRAGLRGARSGLFMEQIRLTKEMRDADILRGRTGKLVRPRYFCWENVPGCFSSGSPHGEDFRIVLEEIVRLHRPGLSVPRPLFGRWKPVGAIRVDDTFSLAWRVLAAEYWTLAQRRHRILLVADLGGSSAEKILFDYCGLSGDLASGEGTWQAVAESVRHCFTDTSWLDWLAGRQRENGAV
;
A
#
# COMPACT_ATOMS: atom_id res chain seq x y z
N MET A 1 9.35 13.48 18.87
CA MET A 1 9.34 12.61 17.65
C MET A 1 9.18 13.54 16.48
N SER A 2 9.98 13.44 15.41
CA SER A 2 9.76 14.21 14.18
C SER A 2 8.40 13.84 13.61
N GLU A 3 7.63 14.84 13.19
CA GLU A 3 6.35 14.67 12.52
C GLU A 3 6.56 13.89 11.22
N LEU A 4 5.73 12.87 10.97
CA LEU A 4 5.79 12.09 9.72
C LEU A 4 5.27 12.95 8.57
N THR A 5 5.86 12.77 7.40
CA THR A 5 5.51 13.49 6.17
C THR A 5 4.96 12.54 5.11
N MET A 6 4.06 13.03 4.25
CA MET A 6 3.39 12.23 3.24
C MET A 6 3.35 12.90 1.88
N GLY A 7 3.59 12.12 0.82
CA GLY A 7 3.25 12.43 -0.56
C GLY A 7 2.06 11.61 -1.02
N SER A 8 1.10 12.23 -1.70
CA SER A 8 -0.12 11.61 -2.19
C SER A 8 -0.14 11.54 -3.72
N LEU A 9 -0.50 10.39 -4.27
CA LEU A 9 -0.60 10.15 -5.71
C LEU A 9 -2.04 9.78 -6.07
N PHE A 10 -2.49 10.24 -7.23
CA PHE A 10 -3.90 10.06 -7.66
C PHE A 10 -4.86 10.58 -6.59
N ASP A 11 -4.57 11.78 -6.14
CA ASP A 11 -5.05 12.30 -4.86
C ASP A 11 -6.57 12.54 -4.83
N GLY A 12 -7.17 12.76 -5.99
CA GLY A 12 -8.58 13.11 -6.08
C GLY A 12 -8.87 14.35 -5.22
N ILE A 13 -9.93 14.30 -4.46
CA ILE A 13 -10.33 15.39 -3.54
C ILE A 13 -9.60 15.37 -2.18
N GLY A 14 -8.49 14.65 -2.06
CA GLY A 14 -7.63 14.70 -0.86
C GLY A 14 -7.99 13.73 0.25
N GLY A 15 -8.46 12.54 -0.07
CA GLY A 15 -8.79 11.53 0.93
C GLY A 15 -7.61 11.09 1.80
N PHE A 16 -6.44 10.85 1.19
CA PHE A 16 -5.20 10.53 1.90
C PHE A 16 -4.67 11.71 2.71
N PRO A 17 -4.54 12.94 2.16
CA PRO A 17 -4.19 14.13 2.93
C PRO A 17 -5.09 14.37 4.14
N LEU A 18 -6.41 14.23 3.99
CA LEU A 18 -7.34 14.37 5.11
C LEU A 18 -7.07 13.34 6.22
N ALA A 19 -6.86 12.09 5.85
CA ALA A 19 -6.51 11.03 6.81
C ALA A 19 -5.17 11.33 7.48
N ALA A 20 -4.17 11.81 6.73
CA ALA A 20 -2.86 12.19 7.25
C ALA A 20 -2.98 13.27 8.33
N VAL A 21 -3.59 14.41 8.02
CA VAL A 21 -3.76 15.53 8.96
C VAL A 21 -4.49 15.11 10.23
N ARG A 22 -5.55 14.31 10.12
CA ARG A 22 -6.29 13.79 11.28
C ARG A 22 -5.45 12.91 12.21
N ASN A 23 -4.34 12.35 11.70
CA ASN A 23 -3.43 11.51 12.47
C ASN A 23 -2.07 12.19 12.73
N GLY A 24 -1.95 13.50 12.60
CA GLY A 24 -0.73 14.25 12.88
C GLY A 24 0.40 13.97 11.87
N ILE A 25 0.05 13.66 10.62
CA ILE A 25 0.97 13.45 9.51
C ILE A 25 0.84 14.64 8.56
N THR A 26 1.95 15.24 8.15
CA THR A 26 1.94 16.42 7.28
C THR A 26 1.96 16.03 5.81
N PRO A 27 0.89 16.33 5.03
CA PRO A 27 0.92 16.18 3.57
C PRO A 27 1.80 17.27 2.96
N VAL A 28 2.88 16.86 2.29
CA VAL A 28 3.87 17.78 1.71
C VAL A 28 3.55 18.13 0.26
N TRP A 29 3.17 17.09 -0.52
CA TRP A 29 2.83 17.27 -1.93
C TRP A 29 1.79 16.24 -2.39
N ALA A 30 1.07 16.59 -3.47
CA ALA A 30 0.12 15.72 -4.13
C ALA A 30 0.27 15.77 -5.67
N SER A 31 0.11 14.60 -6.30
CA SER A 31 0.03 14.43 -7.75
C SER A 31 -1.41 14.13 -8.15
N GLU A 32 -2.02 15.03 -8.90
CA GLU A 32 -3.35 14.95 -9.48
C GLU A 32 -3.35 15.75 -10.79
N ILE A 33 -4.17 15.35 -11.77
CA ILE A 33 -4.26 16.01 -13.07
C ILE A 33 -5.61 16.71 -13.30
N GLU A 34 -6.64 16.29 -12.56
CA GLU A 34 -7.97 16.82 -12.73
C GLU A 34 -8.11 18.19 -12.04
N PRO A 35 -8.55 19.24 -12.75
CA PRO A 35 -8.60 20.61 -12.21
C PRO A 35 -9.49 20.75 -10.98
N PHE A 36 -10.69 20.16 -10.99
CA PHE A 36 -11.65 20.28 -9.89
C PHE A 36 -11.15 19.65 -8.58
N PRO A 37 -10.64 18.41 -8.55
CA PRO A 37 -9.99 17.86 -7.37
C PRO A 37 -8.84 18.72 -6.84
N ILE A 38 -8.01 19.26 -7.74
CA ILE A 38 -6.87 20.13 -7.36
C ILE A 38 -7.37 21.39 -6.65
N GLU A 39 -8.44 22.01 -7.12
CA GLU A 39 -9.01 23.20 -6.45
C GLU A 39 -9.54 22.89 -5.05
N VAL A 40 -10.22 21.71 -4.90
CA VAL A 40 -10.70 21.25 -3.60
C VAL A 40 -9.53 21.07 -2.63
N THR A 41 -8.49 20.37 -3.04
CA THR A 41 -7.34 20.09 -2.17
C THR A 41 -6.52 21.34 -1.86
N LYS A 42 -6.37 22.30 -2.78
CA LYS A 42 -5.76 23.62 -2.52
C LYS A 42 -6.50 24.42 -1.45
N THR A 43 -7.82 24.30 -1.44
CA THR A 43 -8.65 24.97 -0.44
C THR A 43 -8.47 24.38 0.96
N HIS A 44 -8.41 23.06 1.05
CA HIS A 44 -8.34 22.34 2.32
C HIS A 44 -6.92 22.12 2.85
N PHE A 45 -5.93 22.10 1.96
CA PHE A 45 -4.50 21.88 2.28
C PHE A 45 -3.64 22.93 1.57
N PRO A 46 -3.72 24.21 1.98
CA PRO A 46 -3.06 25.32 1.27
C PRO A 46 -1.53 25.22 1.25
N ASP A 47 -0.93 24.54 2.23
CA ASP A 47 0.52 24.33 2.32
C ASP A 47 1.02 23.12 1.53
N MET A 48 0.11 22.28 1.01
CA MET A 48 0.45 21.10 0.21
C MET A 48 0.75 21.49 -1.24
N VAL A 49 1.94 21.12 -1.74
CA VAL A 49 2.38 21.46 -3.09
C VAL A 49 1.74 20.50 -4.12
N HIS A 50 1.10 21.05 -5.16
CA HIS A 50 0.62 20.27 -6.29
C HIS A 50 1.73 20.07 -7.32
N VAL A 51 2.16 18.83 -7.53
CA VAL A 51 3.30 18.48 -8.41
C VAL A 51 2.87 18.05 -9.82
N GLY A 52 1.55 17.90 -10.08
CA GLY A 52 0.99 17.62 -11.40
C GLY A 52 0.99 16.14 -11.78
N ASP A 53 1.27 15.87 -13.06
CA ASP A 53 1.16 14.56 -13.71
C ASP A 53 2.32 13.63 -13.30
N ILE A 54 2.01 12.51 -12.64
CA ILE A 54 2.99 11.53 -12.16
C ILE A 54 3.93 11.02 -13.27
N THR A 55 3.44 10.94 -14.51
CA THR A 55 4.23 10.43 -15.64
C THR A 55 5.35 11.38 -16.07
N LYS A 56 5.31 12.64 -15.59
CA LYS A 56 6.28 13.70 -15.89
C LYS A 56 7.20 13.99 -14.71
N LEU A 57 6.94 13.39 -13.55
CA LEU A 57 7.73 13.61 -12.34
C LEU A 57 9.01 12.77 -12.34
N ASN A 58 10.06 13.36 -11.78
CA ASN A 58 11.25 12.66 -11.37
C ASN A 58 11.31 12.63 -9.83
N GLY A 59 11.32 11.45 -9.24
CA GLY A 59 11.30 11.29 -7.79
C GLY A 59 12.51 11.90 -7.07
N ALA A 60 13.65 12.04 -7.76
CA ALA A 60 14.84 12.67 -7.19
C ALA A 60 14.66 14.18 -6.92
N ASP A 61 13.76 14.83 -7.66
CA ASP A 61 13.50 16.27 -7.58
C ASP A 61 12.38 16.61 -6.56
N LEU A 62 11.65 15.60 -6.11
CA LEU A 62 10.56 15.81 -5.13
C LEU A 62 11.11 15.94 -3.71
N PRO A 63 10.44 16.74 -2.87
CA PRO A 63 10.71 16.76 -1.43
C PRO A 63 10.60 15.33 -0.86
N PRO A 64 11.61 14.84 -0.11
CA PRO A 64 11.57 13.52 0.48
C PRO A 64 10.49 13.43 1.57
N VAL A 65 9.68 12.39 1.52
CA VAL A 65 8.58 12.13 2.46
C VAL A 65 8.76 10.75 3.12
N ASP A 66 8.21 10.58 4.32
CA ASP A 66 8.29 9.30 5.03
C ASP A 66 7.31 8.26 4.47
N ILE A 67 6.17 8.73 3.97
CA ILE A 67 5.07 7.92 3.46
C ILE A 67 4.73 8.35 2.03
N ILE A 68 4.56 7.39 1.13
CA ILE A 68 3.96 7.60 -0.19
C ILE A 68 2.66 6.80 -0.28
N CYS A 69 1.56 7.47 -0.59
CA CYS A 69 0.25 6.85 -0.75
C CYS A 69 -0.24 7.01 -2.19
N GLY A 70 -0.96 6.01 -2.70
CA GLY A 70 -1.59 6.12 -4.02
C GLY A 70 -2.71 5.13 -4.23
N GLY A 71 -3.77 5.57 -4.89
CA GLY A 71 -4.87 4.74 -5.37
C GLY A 71 -4.90 4.75 -6.90
N SER A 72 -4.02 3.98 -7.55
CA SER A 72 -3.97 3.95 -9.01
C SER A 72 -5.31 3.50 -9.63
N PRO A 73 -5.76 4.09 -10.75
CA PRO A 73 -7.00 3.69 -11.41
C PRO A 73 -7.05 2.20 -11.75
N CYS A 74 -8.20 1.56 -11.47
CA CYS A 74 -8.41 0.13 -11.68
C CYS A 74 -8.27 -0.33 -13.13
N GLN A 75 -8.57 0.55 -14.08
CA GLN A 75 -8.54 0.23 -15.51
C GLN A 75 -7.13 -0.08 -16.01
N ASP A 76 -6.12 0.32 -15.24
CA ASP A 76 -4.71 0.14 -15.56
C ASP A 76 -4.10 -1.15 -14.98
N LEU A 77 -4.86 -1.91 -14.19
CA LEU A 77 -4.38 -3.16 -13.60
C LEU A 77 -4.34 -4.36 -14.57
N SER A 78 -4.75 -4.21 -15.83
CA SER A 78 -4.50 -5.27 -16.81
C SER A 78 -3.02 -5.29 -17.23
N ILE A 79 -2.17 -5.50 -16.25
CA ILE A 79 -0.70 -5.59 -16.35
C ILE A 79 -0.29 -6.73 -17.30
N ALA A 80 -1.17 -7.72 -17.50
CA ALA A 80 -0.95 -8.82 -18.44
C ALA A 80 -0.73 -8.36 -19.92
N SER A 81 -1.16 -7.15 -20.29
CA SER A 81 -0.84 -6.59 -21.60
C SER A 81 0.57 -6.02 -21.68
N CYS A 82 1.19 -5.67 -20.58
CA CYS A 82 2.56 -5.15 -20.51
C CYS A 82 3.61 -6.21 -20.80
N THR A 83 3.41 -7.44 -20.31
CA THR A 83 4.37 -8.55 -20.49
C THR A 83 4.43 -9.05 -21.92
N ARG A 84 3.37 -8.79 -22.74
CA ARG A 84 3.34 -9.18 -24.16
C ARG A 84 3.87 -8.14 -25.11
N ALA A 85 3.93 -6.87 -24.72
CA ALA A 85 4.34 -5.75 -25.59
C ALA A 85 5.72 -5.17 -25.22
N GLY A 86 6.42 -5.76 -24.25
CA GLY A 86 7.60 -5.16 -23.64
C GLY A 86 7.21 -3.85 -22.89
N LEU A 87 8.15 -3.25 -22.19
CA LEU A 87 8.00 -2.04 -21.35
C LEU A 87 7.46 -0.76 -22.07
N ARG A 88 6.81 -0.91 -23.24
CA ARG A 88 6.32 0.17 -24.10
C ARG A 88 4.81 0.20 -24.31
N GLY A 89 4.02 -0.64 -23.64
CA GLY A 89 2.56 -0.62 -23.72
C GLY A 89 1.96 0.47 -22.84
N ALA A 90 1.29 1.44 -23.47
CA ALA A 90 0.87 2.73 -22.90
C ALA A 90 -0.27 2.70 -21.85
N ARG A 91 -0.60 1.59 -21.18
CA ARG A 91 -1.76 1.51 -20.27
C ARG A 91 -1.58 0.72 -18.98
N SER A 92 -0.43 0.16 -18.70
CA SER A 92 -0.10 -0.51 -17.42
C SER A 92 0.61 0.41 -16.46
N GLY A 93 0.62 1.64 -16.79
CA GLY A 93 1.50 2.71 -16.43
C GLY A 93 1.35 3.21 -14.99
N LEU A 94 0.16 3.52 -14.50
CA LEU A 94 0.05 4.41 -13.35
C LEU A 94 0.47 3.76 -12.01
N PHE A 95 0.20 2.47 -11.82
CA PHE A 95 0.78 1.74 -10.68
C PHE A 95 2.31 1.63 -10.80
N MET A 96 2.81 1.32 -12.02
CA MET A 96 4.26 1.24 -12.26
C MET A 96 4.93 2.61 -12.12
N GLU A 97 4.24 3.71 -12.42
CA GLU A 97 4.72 5.06 -12.16
C GLU A 97 4.85 5.33 -10.65
N GLN A 98 3.91 4.85 -9.82
CA GLN A 98 4.06 4.90 -8.36
C GLN A 98 5.29 4.11 -7.89
N ILE A 99 5.53 2.92 -8.43
CA ILE A 99 6.73 2.12 -8.16
C ILE A 99 8.00 2.85 -8.59
N ARG A 100 8.03 3.37 -9.84
CA ARG A 100 9.17 4.12 -10.39
C ARG A 100 9.50 5.33 -9.51
N LEU A 101 8.51 6.15 -9.22
CA LEU A 101 8.68 7.36 -8.43
C LEU A 101 9.20 7.03 -7.02
N THR A 102 8.62 6.01 -6.38
CA THR A 102 9.09 5.53 -5.07
C THR A 102 10.55 5.09 -5.12
N LYS A 103 10.93 4.35 -6.16
CA LYS A 103 12.31 3.90 -6.35
C LYS A 103 13.25 5.08 -6.54
N GLU A 104 12.93 6.02 -7.42
CA GLU A 104 13.75 7.20 -7.69
C GLU A 104 13.95 8.06 -6.44
N MET A 105 12.89 8.26 -5.63
CA MET A 105 12.98 8.97 -4.35
C MET A 105 13.93 8.27 -3.39
N ARG A 106 13.83 6.95 -3.25
CA ARG A 106 14.68 6.15 -2.37
C ARG A 106 16.15 6.16 -2.83
N ASP A 107 16.37 5.98 -4.12
CA ASP A 107 17.73 6.01 -4.71
C ASP A 107 18.39 7.38 -4.46
N ALA A 108 17.66 8.47 -4.66
CA ALA A 108 18.13 9.81 -4.38
C ALA A 108 18.42 10.04 -2.89
N ASP A 109 17.58 9.48 -2.00
CA ASP A 109 17.76 9.62 -0.55
C ASP A 109 18.98 8.83 -0.04
N ILE A 110 19.27 7.66 -0.64
CA ILE A 110 20.49 6.90 -0.41
C ILE A 110 21.72 7.72 -0.86
N LEU A 111 21.67 8.35 -2.03
CA LEU A 111 22.74 9.23 -2.51
C LEU A 111 22.97 10.44 -1.58
N ARG A 112 21.95 10.89 -0.86
CA ARG A 112 22.05 11.91 0.20
C ARG A 112 22.64 11.38 1.51
N GLY A 113 23.05 10.10 1.56
CA GLY A 113 23.71 9.46 2.70
C GLY A 113 22.80 8.77 3.71
N ARG A 114 21.51 8.60 3.43
CA ARG A 114 20.60 7.84 4.29
C ARG A 114 20.73 6.35 4.06
N THR A 115 20.52 5.58 5.12
CA THR A 115 20.68 4.10 5.09
C THR A 115 19.60 3.40 5.88
N GLY A 116 19.32 2.15 5.53
CA GLY A 116 18.39 1.26 6.25
C GLY A 116 16.99 1.86 6.41
N LYS A 117 16.47 1.85 7.62
CA LYS A 117 15.13 2.36 7.95
C LYS A 117 14.95 3.87 7.84
N LEU A 118 16.04 4.62 7.64
CA LEU A 118 15.99 6.08 7.49
C LEU A 118 15.82 6.50 6.02
N VAL A 119 15.95 5.59 5.06
CA VAL A 119 15.74 5.89 3.62
C VAL A 119 14.27 6.19 3.36
N ARG A 120 14.01 7.31 2.68
CA ARG A 120 12.67 7.81 2.36
C ARG A 120 12.30 7.60 0.89
N PRO A 121 11.02 7.32 0.60
CA PRO A 121 9.96 6.96 1.53
C PRO A 121 10.23 5.59 2.19
N ARG A 122 9.93 5.50 3.48
CA ARG A 122 9.98 4.24 4.20
C ARG A 122 8.70 3.45 4.02
N TYR A 123 7.54 4.12 4.05
CA TYR A 123 6.24 3.47 3.94
C TYR A 123 5.63 3.71 2.57
N PHE A 124 5.14 2.61 2.00
CA PHE A 124 4.40 2.61 0.74
C PHE A 124 2.97 2.15 1.01
N CYS A 125 1.98 2.96 0.63
CA CYS A 125 0.57 2.63 0.77
C CYS A 125 -0.09 2.58 -0.60
N TRP A 126 -0.94 1.58 -0.81
CA TRP A 126 -1.70 1.43 -2.04
C TRP A 126 -3.15 1.05 -1.75
N GLU A 127 -4.07 1.72 -2.42
CA GLU A 127 -5.51 1.44 -2.34
C GLU A 127 -6.01 0.96 -3.70
N ASN A 128 -6.89 -0.05 -3.69
CA ASN A 128 -7.57 -0.45 -4.93
C ASN A 128 -8.85 -1.25 -4.64
N VAL A 129 -9.54 -1.67 -5.71
CA VAL A 129 -10.72 -2.53 -5.61
C VAL A 129 -10.34 -4.00 -5.49
N PRO A 130 -11.15 -4.85 -4.80
CA PRO A 130 -10.91 -6.28 -4.68
C PRO A 130 -10.88 -7.05 -6.02
N GLY A 131 -11.37 -6.45 -7.11
CA GLY A 131 -11.32 -7.03 -8.44
C GLY A 131 -9.91 -7.40 -8.91
N CYS A 132 -8.86 -6.76 -8.40
CA CYS A 132 -7.48 -7.10 -8.72
C CYS A 132 -7.07 -8.51 -8.25
N PHE A 133 -7.75 -9.09 -7.26
CA PHE A 133 -7.51 -10.47 -6.82
C PHE A 133 -7.88 -11.51 -7.85
N SER A 134 -8.71 -11.15 -8.82
CA SER A 134 -9.19 -12.05 -9.87
C SER A 134 -8.74 -11.65 -11.26
N SER A 135 -8.24 -10.43 -11.44
CA SER A 135 -7.79 -9.93 -12.75
C SER A 135 -6.46 -10.55 -13.19
N GLY A 136 -6.19 -10.45 -14.48
CA GLY A 136 -5.00 -10.98 -15.12
C GLY A 136 -5.16 -12.41 -15.66
N SER A 137 -4.16 -12.84 -16.42
CA SER A 137 -4.09 -14.19 -16.99
C SER A 137 -2.71 -14.77 -16.76
N PRO A 138 -2.64 -15.85 -15.98
CA PRO A 138 -3.73 -16.58 -15.32
C PRO A 138 -4.40 -15.77 -14.20
N HIS A 139 -5.60 -16.22 -13.79
CA HIS A 139 -6.44 -15.55 -12.77
C HIS A 139 -5.66 -15.14 -11.52
N GLY A 140 -5.79 -13.86 -11.10
CA GLY A 140 -5.09 -13.29 -9.95
C GLY A 140 -3.62 -12.88 -10.21
N GLU A 141 -3.20 -12.87 -11.49
CA GLU A 141 -1.82 -12.48 -11.84
C GLU A 141 -1.54 -11.01 -11.57
N ASP A 142 -2.52 -10.13 -11.78
CA ASP A 142 -2.30 -8.70 -11.60
C ASP A 142 -1.95 -8.36 -10.15
N PHE A 143 -2.63 -8.97 -9.18
CA PHE A 143 -2.28 -8.75 -7.78
C PHE A 143 -0.93 -9.39 -7.39
N ARG A 144 -0.57 -10.53 -7.99
CA ARG A 144 0.77 -11.10 -7.84
C ARG A 144 1.84 -10.10 -8.26
N ILE A 145 1.66 -9.47 -9.42
CA ILE A 145 2.60 -8.48 -9.94
C ILE A 145 2.66 -7.24 -9.03
N VAL A 146 1.52 -6.77 -8.52
CA VAL A 146 1.50 -5.67 -7.54
C VAL A 146 2.38 -6.00 -6.33
N LEU A 147 2.19 -7.17 -5.73
CA LEU A 147 3.00 -7.60 -4.60
C LEU A 147 4.49 -7.75 -4.97
N GLU A 148 4.77 -8.33 -6.12
CA GLU A 148 6.14 -8.57 -6.59
C GLU A 148 6.89 -7.26 -6.84
N GLU A 149 6.29 -6.28 -7.49
CA GLU A 149 6.94 -5.00 -7.76
C GLU A 149 7.21 -4.20 -6.48
N ILE A 150 6.33 -4.28 -5.49
CA ILE A 150 6.57 -3.65 -4.18
C ILE A 150 7.72 -4.36 -3.44
N VAL A 151 7.76 -5.71 -3.46
CA VAL A 151 8.87 -6.48 -2.88
C VAL A 151 10.21 -6.14 -3.57
N ARG A 152 10.20 -5.93 -4.88
CA ARG A 152 11.38 -5.57 -5.67
C ARG A 152 11.94 -4.17 -5.37
N LEU A 153 11.14 -3.26 -4.82
CA LEU A 153 11.65 -1.98 -4.29
C LEU A 153 12.69 -2.20 -3.18
N HIS A 154 12.56 -3.29 -2.42
CA HIS A 154 13.49 -3.64 -1.35
C HIS A 154 14.57 -4.61 -1.83
N ARG A 155 14.20 -5.66 -2.54
CA ARG A 155 15.14 -6.69 -3.03
C ARG A 155 14.86 -7.04 -4.48
N PRO A 156 15.59 -6.43 -5.42
CA PRO A 156 15.51 -6.76 -6.84
C PRO A 156 15.74 -8.27 -7.09
N GLY A 157 14.95 -8.87 -7.97
CA GLY A 157 15.08 -10.29 -8.33
C GLY A 157 14.26 -11.26 -7.49
N LEU A 158 13.63 -10.83 -6.39
CA LEU A 158 12.63 -11.67 -5.71
C LEU A 158 11.35 -11.77 -6.54
N SER A 159 10.77 -12.97 -6.54
CA SER A 159 9.47 -13.23 -7.11
C SER A 159 8.48 -13.64 -6.02
N VAL A 160 7.23 -13.21 -6.17
CA VAL A 160 6.13 -13.59 -5.28
C VAL A 160 5.43 -14.82 -5.88
N PRO A 161 5.38 -15.94 -5.15
CA PRO A 161 4.69 -17.13 -5.63
C PRO A 161 3.18 -16.90 -5.71
N ARG A 162 2.53 -17.67 -6.58
CA ARG A 162 1.06 -17.70 -6.63
C ARG A 162 0.52 -18.49 -5.46
N PRO A 163 -0.67 -18.12 -4.96
CA PRO A 163 -1.36 -18.96 -4.00
C PRO A 163 -1.69 -20.32 -4.62
N LEU A 164 -1.54 -21.40 -3.83
CA LEU A 164 -1.69 -22.80 -4.28
C LEU A 164 -2.98 -23.07 -5.06
N PHE A 165 -4.09 -22.41 -4.69
CA PHE A 165 -5.39 -22.57 -5.36
C PHE A 165 -5.75 -21.40 -6.29
N GLY A 166 -4.77 -20.55 -6.70
CA GLY A 166 -4.96 -19.44 -7.62
C GLY A 166 -5.88 -18.33 -7.11
N ARG A 167 -6.23 -18.32 -5.83
CA ARG A 167 -7.11 -17.32 -5.22
C ARG A 167 -6.40 -16.56 -4.11
N TRP A 168 -6.30 -15.25 -4.26
CA TRP A 168 -5.84 -14.36 -3.22
C TRP A 168 -6.88 -14.25 -2.11
N LYS A 169 -6.42 -14.25 -0.87
CA LYS A 169 -7.28 -14.03 0.28
C LYS A 169 -7.46 -12.52 0.56
N PRO A 170 -8.58 -12.12 1.19
CA PRO A 170 -8.86 -10.72 1.49
C PRO A 170 -7.90 -10.11 2.52
N VAL A 171 -7.08 -10.93 3.15
CA VAL A 171 -6.06 -10.53 4.14
C VAL A 171 -4.82 -11.36 3.92
N GLY A 172 -3.63 -10.74 4.03
CA GLY A 172 -2.36 -11.43 3.96
C GLY A 172 -1.19 -10.52 4.26
N ALA A 173 -0.01 -11.12 4.38
CA ALA A 173 1.25 -10.42 4.59
C ALA A 173 2.41 -11.16 3.94
N ILE A 174 3.48 -10.42 3.64
CA ILE A 174 4.77 -10.92 3.18
C ILE A 174 5.83 -10.28 4.05
N ARG A 175 6.76 -11.10 4.53
CA ARG A 175 7.98 -10.63 5.18
C ARG A 175 9.17 -11.28 4.49
N VAL A 176 10.14 -10.48 4.09
CA VAL A 176 11.36 -10.99 3.47
C VAL A 176 12.42 -11.23 4.53
N ASP A 177 12.55 -10.29 5.47
CA ASP A 177 13.42 -10.35 6.64
C ASP A 177 12.98 -9.26 7.63
N ASP A 178 13.82 -8.89 8.60
CA ASP A 178 13.51 -7.81 9.56
C ASP A 178 13.61 -6.41 8.95
N THR A 179 13.98 -6.29 7.67
CA THR A 179 14.15 -5.02 6.96
C THR A 179 13.07 -4.73 5.94
N PHE A 180 12.13 -5.68 5.71
CA PHE A 180 10.99 -5.49 4.82
C PHE A 180 9.77 -6.31 5.28
N SER A 181 8.62 -5.65 5.30
CA SER A 181 7.32 -6.30 5.45
C SER A 181 6.27 -5.61 4.59
N LEU A 182 5.28 -6.36 4.15
CA LEU A 182 4.12 -5.91 3.39
C LEU A 182 2.88 -6.62 3.92
N ALA A 183 1.78 -5.90 4.08
CA ALA A 183 0.51 -6.47 4.48
C ALA A 183 -0.63 -5.86 3.67
N TRP A 184 -1.69 -6.64 3.44
CA TRP A 184 -2.91 -6.16 2.78
C TRP A 184 -4.15 -6.68 3.48
N ARG A 185 -5.25 -5.92 3.37
CA ARG A 185 -6.58 -6.34 3.78
C ARG A 185 -7.65 -5.63 2.98
N VAL A 186 -8.80 -6.30 2.84
CA VAL A 186 -10.01 -5.68 2.34
C VAL A 186 -10.75 -5.01 3.49
N LEU A 187 -11.09 -3.75 3.32
CA LEU A 187 -11.92 -2.97 4.22
C LEU A 187 -13.23 -2.62 3.53
N ALA A 188 -14.33 -2.63 4.28
CA ALA A 188 -15.63 -2.20 3.81
C ALA A 188 -16.04 -0.91 4.52
N ALA A 189 -16.45 0.10 3.76
CA ALA A 189 -16.81 1.41 4.29
C ALA A 189 -17.97 1.37 5.29
N GLU A 190 -18.87 0.36 5.16
CA GLU A 190 -19.99 0.15 6.07
C GLU A 190 -19.57 -0.09 7.53
N TYR A 191 -18.36 -0.60 7.77
CA TYR A 191 -17.81 -0.77 9.13
C TYR A 191 -17.29 0.52 9.74
N TRP A 192 -17.28 1.62 8.97
CA TRP A 192 -16.80 2.93 9.40
C TRP A 192 -17.92 3.99 9.40
N THR A 193 -19.13 3.57 9.77
CA THR A 193 -20.33 4.42 9.87
C THR A 193 -20.85 5.00 8.54
N LEU A 194 -20.32 4.57 7.41
CA LEU A 194 -20.83 4.97 6.10
C LEU A 194 -21.88 3.97 5.60
N ALA A 195 -23.07 4.43 5.28
CA ALA A 195 -24.16 3.60 4.70
C ALA A 195 -23.85 3.24 3.22
N GLN A 196 -22.65 2.73 2.96
CA GLN A 196 -22.19 2.37 1.62
C GLN A 196 -21.39 1.06 1.63
N ARG A 197 -21.83 0.10 0.83
CA ARG A 197 -21.08 -1.16 0.58
C ARG A 197 -19.91 -0.89 -0.40
N ARG A 198 -18.85 -0.32 0.13
CA ARG A 198 -17.63 0.00 -0.63
C ARG A 198 -16.46 -0.80 -0.08
N HIS A 199 -16.10 -1.86 -0.78
CA HIS A 199 -14.93 -2.68 -0.44
C HIS A 199 -13.69 -2.13 -1.12
N ARG A 200 -12.59 -2.01 -0.38
CA ARG A 200 -11.28 -1.59 -0.88
C ARG A 200 -10.18 -2.42 -0.27
N ILE A 201 -9.18 -2.74 -1.09
CA ILE A 201 -7.92 -3.28 -0.59
C ILE A 201 -7.12 -2.09 -0.10
N LEU A 202 -6.61 -2.18 1.13
CA LEU A 202 -5.50 -1.38 1.59
C LEU A 202 -4.28 -2.28 1.72
N LEU A 203 -3.16 -1.80 1.19
CA LEU A 203 -1.87 -2.44 1.27
C LEU A 203 -0.88 -1.44 1.87
N VAL A 204 -0.08 -1.90 2.83
CA VAL A 204 1.00 -1.14 3.44
C VAL A 204 2.29 -1.95 3.33
N ALA A 205 3.38 -1.32 2.89
CA ALA A 205 4.71 -1.90 2.97
C ALA A 205 5.62 -1.01 3.82
N ASP A 206 6.41 -1.62 4.69
CA ASP A 206 7.54 -1.03 5.40
C ASP A 206 8.82 -1.43 4.66
N LEU A 207 9.37 -0.50 3.88
CA LEU A 207 10.55 -0.70 3.02
C LEU A 207 11.88 -0.62 3.81
N GLY A 208 11.81 -0.51 5.12
CA GLY A 208 12.98 -0.43 6.00
C GLY A 208 12.80 -1.19 7.32
N GLY A 209 11.74 -2.01 7.45
CA GLY A 209 11.47 -2.71 8.69
C GLY A 209 10.34 -3.73 8.60
N SER A 210 9.83 -4.16 9.75
CA SER A 210 8.85 -5.23 9.88
C SER A 210 7.54 -4.78 10.53
N SER A 211 7.11 -3.53 10.25
CA SER A 211 5.95 -2.95 10.93
C SER A 211 4.64 -2.98 10.13
N ALA A 212 4.64 -3.47 8.88
CA ALA A 212 3.46 -3.39 8.00
C ALA A 212 2.23 -4.10 8.59
N GLU A 213 2.40 -5.29 9.15
CA GLU A 213 1.33 -6.07 9.78
C GLU A 213 0.79 -5.33 11.02
N LYS A 214 1.69 -4.77 11.84
CA LYS A 214 1.30 -3.99 13.00
C LYS A 214 0.50 -2.76 12.62
N ILE A 215 0.93 -2.03 11.57
CA ILE A 215 0.22 -0.84 11.08
C ILE A 215 -1.18 -1.21 10.59
N LEU A 216 -1.32 -2.30 9.83
CA LEU A 216 -2.56 -2.63 9.15
C LEU A 216 -3.54 -3.47 10.00
N PHE A 217 -3.04 -4.24 10.97
CA PHE A 217 -3.86 -5.18 11.74
C PHE A 217 -3.97 -4.84 13.24
N ASP A 218 -3.09 -3.97 13.77
CA ASP A 218 -3.14 -3.56 15.18
C ASP A 218 -4.06 -2.36 15.37
N TYR A 219 -5.23 -2.60 16.00
CA TYR A 219 -6.29 -1.61 16.23
C TYR A 219 -6.36 -1.11 17.67
N CYS A 220 -5.37 -1.35 18.47
CA CYS A 220 -5.37 -0.93 19.89
C CYS A 220 -5.53 0.59 20.11
N GLY A 221 -5.56 1.40 19.05
CA GLY A 221 -5.79 2.84 19.11
C GLY A 221 -7.18 3.33 18.69
N LEU A 222 -8.06 2.46 18.19
CA LEU A 222 -9.41 2.82 17.78
C LEU A 222 -10.43 2.44 18.86
N SER A 223 -10.34 3.09 20.02
CA SER A 223 -11.34 3.03 21.07
C SER A 223 -12.55 3.93 20.78
N GLY A 224 -13.17 3.77 19.60
CA GLY A 224 -14.41 4.38 19.24
C GLY A 224 -15.35 3.33 18.72
N ASP A 225 -16.34 2.91 19.53
CA ASP A 225 -17.56 2.15 19.18
C ASP A 225 -17.47 1.14 18.01
N LEU A 226 -16.54 0.19 18.07
CA LEU A 226 -16.58 -1.04 17.27
C LEU A 226 -17.32 -2.16 18.01
N ALA A 227 -18.28 -1.83 18.86
CA ALA A 227 -19.03 -2.77 19.71
C ALA A 227 -19.92 -3.75 18.92
N SER A 228 -20.01 -3.64 17.60
CA SER A 228 -20.76 -4.58 16.75
C SER A 228 -19.86 -5.59 16.00
N GLY A 229 -18.55 -5.61 16.25
CA GLY A 229 -17.57 -6.28 15.41
C GLY A 229 -16.86 -7.51 15.96
N GLU A 230 -17.20 -8.01 17.16
CA GLU A 230 -16.48 -9.18 17.73
C GLU A 230 -16.50 -10.41 16.81
N GLY A 231 -17.61 -10.71 16.16
CA GLY A 231 -17.69 -11.80 15.19
C GLY A 231 -16.83 -11.59 13.93
N THR A 232 -16.64 -10.33 13.52
CA THR A 232 -15.86 -9.98 12.33
C THR A 232 -14.36 -10.08 12.58
N TRP A 233 -13.91 -9.81 13.80
CA TRP A 233 -12.50 -9.93 14.21
C TRP A 233 -12.04 -11.39 14.31
N GLN A 234 -12.87 -12.26 14.84
CA GLN A 234 -12.60 -13.69 14.84
C GLN A 234 -12.50 -14.23 13.42
N ALA A 235 -13.41 -13.81 12.52
CA ALA A 235 -13.37 -14.20 11.10
C ALA A 235 -12.11 -13.66 10.37
N VAL A 236 -11.67 -12.42 10.67
CA VAL A 236 -10.44 -11.87 10.13
C VAL A 236 -9.22 -12.60 10.70
N ALA A 237 -9.18 -12.82 12.01
CA ALA A 237 -8.09 -13.56 12.65
C ALA A 237 -8.01 -15.02 12.15
N GLU A 238 -9.15 -15.69 11.92
CA GLU A 238 -9.21 -17.01 11.31
C GLU A 238 -8.79 -16.97 9.84
N SER A 239 -9.22 -15.98 9.06
CA SER A 239 -8.77 -15.79 7.68
C SER A 239 -7.26 -15.56 7.62
N VAL A 240 -6.70 -14.77 8.54
CA VAL A 240 -5.25 -14.59 8.67
C VAL A 240 -4.59 -15.93 8.99
N ARG A 241 -5.07 -16.68 9.99
CA ARG A 241 -4.53 -18.01 10.32
C ARG A 241 -4.58 -18.97 9.13
N HIS A 242 -5.70 -19.03 8.40
CA HIS A 242 -5.83 -19.87 7.23
C HIS A 242 -5.01 -19.41 6.02
N CYS A 243 -4.68 -18.11 5.93
CA CYS A 243 -3.75 -17.63 4.90
C CYS A 243 -2.34 -18.20 5.10
N PHE A 244 -1.99 -18.56 6.31
CA PHE A 244 -0.63 -18.85 6.72
C PHE A 244 -0.27 -20.35 6.80
N THR A 245 -1.22 -21.25 6.60
CA THR A 245 -0.99 -22.70 6.79
C THR A 245 -0.33 -23.38 5.60
N ASP A 246 -0.14 -22.73 4.45
CA ASP A 246 0.23 -23.43 3.21
C ASP A 246 1.56 -22.99 2.56
N THR A 247 2.41 -22.20 3.21
CA THR A 247 3.69 -21.78 2.65
C THR A 247 4.79 -21.67 3.71
N SER A 248 6.02 -22.08 3.40
CA SER A 248 7.15 -22.22 4.35
C SER A 248 7.62 -20.91 5.01
N TRP A 249 7.33 -19.75 4.44
CA TRP A 249 7.59 -18.43 5.05
C TRP A 249 6.46 -18.00 5.99
N LEU A 250 5.38 -18.75 6.05
CA LEU A 250 4.24 -18.56 6.94
C LEU A 250 4.39 -19.30 8.27
N ASP A 251 5.26 -20.30 8.37
CA ASP A 251 5.55 -21.00 9.63
C ASP A 251 6.07 -20.07 10.72
N TRP A 252 6.75 -19.01 10.30
CA TRP A 252 7.24 -17.98 11.21
C TRP A 252 6.11 -17.15 11.86
N LEU A 253 5.05 -16.80 11.10
CA LEU A 253 3.87 -16.12 11.65
C LEU A 253 3.06 -17.03 12.57
N ALA A 254 2.95 -18.31 12.25
CA ALA A 254 2.33 -19.32 13.11
C ALA A 254 3.12 -19.52 14.42
N GLY A 255 4.45 -19.36 14.41
CA GLY A 255 5.30 -19.37 15.59
C GLY A 255 4.97 -18.21 16.55
N ARG A 256 4.85 -16.98 16.05
CA ARG A 256 4.52 -15.80 16.89
C ARG A 256 3.10 -15.81 17.46
N GLN A 257 2.14 -16.43 16.78
CA GLN A 257 0.78 -16.56 17.32
C GLN A 257 0.72 -17.49 18.54
N ARG A 258 1.64 -18.45 18.66
CA ARG A 258 1.76 -19.30 19.87
C ARG A 258 2.37 -18.57 21.04
N GLU A 259 3.24 -17.60 20.80
CA GLU A 259 3.84 -16.77 21.85
C GLU A 259 2.88 -15.68 22.37
N ASN A 260 1.96 -15.17 21.55
CA ASN A 260 0.98 -14.15 21.94
C ASN A 260 -0.40 -14.71 22.31
N GLY A 261 -0.61 -16.01 22.24
CA GLY A 261 -1.86 -16.71 22.58
C GLY A 261 -1.92 -17.22 24.01
N ALA A 262 -0.97 -16.82 24.85
CA ALA A 262 -0.95 -17.12 26.29
C ALA A 262 -1.19 -15.83 27.07
N VAL A 263 -2.39 -15.25 26.98
CA VAL A 263 -3.04 -14.38 27.99
C VAL A 263 -4.54 -14.58 27.85
#